data_7f042076da92af72ce05235f579f6435
#
_entry.id   7f042076da92af72ce05235f579f6435
#
_cell.length_a   1.000
_cell.length_b   1.000
_cell.length_c   1.000
_cell.angle_alpha   90.00
_cell.angle_beta   90.00
_cell.angle_gamma   90.00
#
_symmetry.space_group_name_H-M   'P 1'
#
loop_
_entity.id
_entity.type
_entity.pdbx_description
1 polymer ?
#
loop_
_entity_poly.entity_id
_entity_poly.type
_entity_poly.pdbx_seq_one_letter_code
_entity_poly.pdbx_strand_id
1 'polypeptide(L)'
;VKINDKHIETILRQMLRKVEVAESGDSNFIKGDQMELTAVLGENERLAAEDKFVAKYTRVLLGITKASLSTESFISAASFQETTRVLTEAAVTGKRDYLRGLKENVVVGRLIPAGTGLAYHSERKRKREAAQPVRVSASEVEAALSEALNSSGN
;
A
#
# COMPACT_ATOMS: atom_id res chain seq x y z
N VAL A 1 -23.35 32.52 -4.27
CA VAL A 1 -22.05 32.19 -3.69
C VAL A 1 -21.23 31.49 -4.78
N LYS A 2 -20.05 32.04 -5.09
CA LYS A 2 -19.12 31.38 -6.02
C LYS A 2 -18.37 30.27 -5.30
N ILE A 3 -18.49 29.04 -5.81
CA ILE A 3 -17.70 27.90 -5.36
C ILE A 3 -16.45 27.83 -6.26
N ASN A 4 -15.26 27.77 -5.65
CA ASN A 4 -14.02 27.66 -6.41
C ASN A 4 -13.87 26.24 -6.99
N ASP A 5 -13.39 26.16 -8.22
CA ASP A 5 -13.23 24.89 -8.97
C ASP A 5 -12.31 23.90 -8.27
N LYS A 6 -11.36 24.37 -7.45
CA LYS A 6 -10.45 23.50 -6.68
C LYS A 6 -11.17 22.49 -5.76
N HIS A 7 -12.37 22.81 -5.28
CA HIS A 7 -13.16 21.88 -4.47
C HIS A 7 -13.69 20.72 -5.29
N ILE A 8 -14.11 20.99 -6.54
CA ILE A 8 -14.56 19.97 -7.49
C ILE A 8 -13.37 19.17 -8.01
N GLU A 9 -12.26 19.82 -8.32
CA GLU A 9 -11.02 19.17 -8.79
C GLU A 9 -10.46 18.19 -7.75
N THR A 10 -10.53 18.54 -6.48
CA THR A 10 -10.09 17.66 -5.37
C THR A 10 -10.90 16.36 -5.33
N ILE A 11 -12.22 16.45 -5.52
CA ILE A 11 -13.11 15.29 -5.58
C ILE A 11 -12.82 14.46 -6.84
N LEU A 12 -12.72 15.12 -7.99
CA LEU A 12 -12.44 14.45 -9.27
C LEU A 12 -11.10 13.70 -9.24
N ARG A 13 -10.08 14.28 -8.61
CA ARG A 13 -8.78 13.64 -8.41
C ARG A 13 -8.90 12.30 -7.64
N GLN A 14 -9.77 12.24 -6.63
CA GLN A 14 -10.01 10.99 -5.89
C GLN A 14 -10.79 9.96 -6.73
N MET A 15 -11.72 10.41 -7.58
CA MET A 15 -12.47 9.56 -8.50
C MET A 15 -11.59 8.95 -9.61
N LEU A 16 -10.47 9.60 -9.96
CA LEU A 16 -9.50 9.18 -10.97
C LEU A 16 -8.27 8.47 -10.37
N ARG A 17 -8.35 8.03 -9.12
CA ARG A 17 -7.24 7.39 -8.41
C ARG A 17 -6.91 6.00 -8.92
N LYS A 18 -7.90 5.30 -9.48
CA LYS A 18 -7.73 3.95 -10.03
C LYS A 18 -7.36 3.98 -11.50
N VAL A 19 -6.54 3.03 -11.89
CA VAL A 19 -6.12 2.78 -13.26
C VAL A 19 -6.38 1.34 -13.64
N GLU A 20 -6.66 1.09 -14.91
CA GLU A 20 -6.79 -0.24 -15.48
C GLU A 20 -5.54 -0.55 -16.29
N VAL A 21 -4.99 -1.73 -16.09
CA VAL A 21 -3.81 -2.21 -16.81
C VAL A 21 -4.20 -2.56 -18.25
N ALA A 22 -3.70 -1.81 -19.22
CA ALA A 22 -3.93 -2.05 -20.65
C ALA A 22 -2.98 -3.14 -21.19
N GLU A 23 -1.71 -3.07 -20.81
CA GLU A 23 -0.66 -4.04 -21.16
C GLU A 23 0.22 -4.26 -19.92
N SER A 24 0.48 -5.52 -19.58
CA SER A 24 1.25 -5.85 -18.38
C SER A 24 2.76 -5.63 -18.53
N GLY A 25 3.30 -5.64 -19.75
CA GLY A 25 4.77 -5.67 -19.94
C GLY A 25 5.39 -6.85 -19.20
N ASP A 26 6.53 -6.61 -18.54
CA ASP A 26 7.23 -7.59 -17.69
C ASP A 26 6.80 -7.49 -16.20
N SER A 27 5.69 -6.80 -15.92
CA SER A 27 5.14 -6.70 -14.56
C SER A 27 4.33 -7.93 -14.17
N ASN A 28 4.13 -8.12 -12.87
CA ASN A 28 3.25 -9.17 -12.32
C ASN A 28 1.75 -8.82 -12.41
N PHE A 29 1.39 -7.75 -13.12
CA PHE A 29 0.00 -7.32 -13.25
C PHE A 29 -0.75 -8.11 -14.31
N ILE A 30 -2.04 -8.29 -14.10
CA ILE A 30 -2.93 -8.92 -15.05
C ILE A 30 -3.61 -7.84 -15.90
N LYS A 31 -3.69 -8.06 -17.20
CA LYS A 31 -4.40 -7.16 -18.13
C LYS A 31 -5.88 -7.05 -17.72
N GLY A 32 -6.38 -5.82 -17.62
CA GLY A 32 -7.75 -5.52 -17.21
C GLY A 32 -7.95 -5.34 -15.71
N ASP A 33 -6.93 -5.58 -14.88
CA ASP A 33 -7.02 -5.34 -13.44
C ASP A 33 -7.05 -3.85 -13.12
N GLN A 34 -7.88 -3.50 -12.12
CA GLN A 34 -8.00 -2.14 -11.59
C GLN A 34 -7.16 -1.99 -10.32
N MET A 35 -6.13 -1.17 -10.42
CA MET A 35 -5.16 -0.95 -9.35
C MET A 35 -5.05 0.53 -8.97
N GLU A 36 -4.36 0.83 -7.90
CA GLU A 36 -4.00 2.21 -7.57
C GLU A 36 -2.88 2.72 -8.47
N LEU A 37 -3.01 3.96 -8.93
CA LEU A 37 -1.99 4.61 -9.77
C LEU A 37 -0.59 4.58 -9.14
N THR A 38 -0.51 4.81 -7.83
CA THR A 38 0.77 4.79 -7.09
C THR A 38 1.46 3.43 -7.12
N ALA A 39 0.70 2.34 -7.06
CA ALA A 39 1.25 0.98 -7.14
C ALA A 39 1.83 0.68 -8.53
N VAL A 40 1.11 1.08 -9.59
CA VAL A 40 1.58 0.90 -10.97
C VAL A 40 2.81 1.75 -11.27
N LEU A 41 2.85 3.00 -10.77
CA LEU A 41 4.01 3.87 -10.93
C LEU A 41 5.25 3.31 -10.23
N GLY A 42 5.11 2.84 -8.97
CA GLY A 42 6.22 2.24 -8.23
C GLY A 42 6.78 0.99 -8.90
N GLU A 43 5.91 0.12 -9.43
CA GLU A 43 6.36 -1.06 -10.17
C GLU A 43 7.03 -0.68 -11.50
N ASN A 44 6.50 0.32 -12.20
CA ASN A 44 7.11 0.81 -13.44
C ASN A 44 8.49 1.45 -13.18
N GLU A 45 8.67 2.17 -12.09
CA GLU A 45 9.99 2.69 -11.69
C GLU A 45 10.99 1.56 -11.43
N ARG A 46 10.56 0.48 -10.77
CA ARG A 46 11.39 -0.69 -10.53
C ARG A 46 11.78 -1.39 -11.85
N LEU A 47 10.80 -1.62 -12.74
CA LEU A 47 11.04 -2.25 -14.03
C LEU A 47 11.97 -1.39 -14.92
N ALA A 48 11.79 -0.07 -14.93
CA ALA A 48 12.66 0.84 -15.67
C ALA A 48 14.10 0.81 -15.14
N ALA A 49 14.31 0.65 -13.83
CA ALA A 49 15.64 0.50 -13.25
C ALA A 49 16.31 -0.85 -13.61
N GLU A 50 15.51 -1.87 -14.00
CA GLU A 50 15.96 -3.19 -14.44
C GLU A 50 16.01 -3.31 -15.99
N ASP A 51 15.83 -2.20 -16.74
CA ASP A 51 15.74 -2.15 -18.20
C ASP A 51 14.69 -3.10 -18.80
N LYS A 52 13.56 -3.28 -18.11
CA LYS A 52 12.43 -4.13 -18.51
C LYS A 52 11.28 -3.30 -19.08
N PHE A 53 10.38 -3.98 -19.81
CA PHE A 53 9.19 -3.33 -20.37
C PHE A 53 8.20 -2.94 -19.26
N VAL A 54 7.87 -1.65 -19.21
CA VAL A 54 6.92 -1.09 -18.23
C VAL A 54 5.47 -1.43 -18.57
N ALA A 55 4.61 -1.49 -17.56
CA ALA A 55 3.19 -1.69 -17.74
C ALA A 55 2.51 -0.41 -18.27
N LYS A 56 1.65 -0.55 -19.30
CA LYS A 56 0.79 0.53 -19.78
C LYS A 56 -0.55 0.50 -19.08
N TYR A 57 -1.06 1.67 -18.73
CA TYR A 57 -2.32 1.82 -18.00
C TYR A 57 -3.18 2.96 -18.54
N THR A 58 -4.48 2.87 -18.32
CA THR A 58 -5.46 3.92 -18.58
C THR A 58 -6.15 4.33 -17.28
N ARG A 59 -6.42 5.63 -17.09
CA ARG A 59 -7.15 6.10 -15.91
C ARG A 59 -8.62 5.76 -16.03
N VAL A 60 -9.22 5.25 -14.95
CA VAL A 60 -10.64 4.90 -14.87
C VAL A 60 -11.34 5.91 -13.99
N LEU A 61 -12.40 6.51 -14.51
CA LEU A 61 -13.28 7.38 -13.74
C LEU A 61 -14.29 6.52 -12.97
N LEU A 62 -14.18 6.50 -11.65
CA LEU A 62 -15.13 5.82 -10.78
C LEU A 62 -16.14 6.82 -10.21
N GLY A 63 -17.41 6.42 -10.10
CA GLY A 63 -18.42 7.17 -9.36
C GLY A 63 -18.01 7.31 -7.88
N ILE A 64 -18.52 8.34 -7.18
CA ILE A 64 -18.13 8.67 -5.80
C ILE A 64 -18.27 7.48 -4.87
N THR A 65 -19.38 6.77 -4.91
CA THR A 65 -19.63 5.58 -4.07
C THR A 65 -18.62 4.47 -4.35
N LYS A 66 -18.39 4.14 -5.63
CA LYS A 66 -17.45 3.08 -6.02
C LYS A 66 -16.01 3.47 -5.68
N ALA A 67 -15.62 4.73 -5.87
CA ALA A 67 -14.30 5.24 -5.48
C ALA A 67 -14.08 5.13 -3.97
N SER A 68 -15.10 5.42 -3.16
CA SER A 68 -15.03 5.34 -1.70
C SER A 68 -14.98 3.91 -1.16
N LEU A 69 -15.63 2.95 -1.83
CA LEU A 69 -15.63 1.53 -1.44
C LEU A 69 -14.40 0.77 -1.93
N SER A 70 -13.76 1.20 -3.02
CA SER A 70 -12.57 0.57 -3.59
C SER A 70 -11.26 1.12 -3.02
N THR A 71 -11.27 1.56 -1.76
CA THR A 71 -10.07 2.00 -1.05
C THR A 71 -9.25 0.81 -0.54
N GLU A 72 -7.95 1.03 -0.30
CA GLU A 72 -7.04 0.02 0.25
C GLU A 72 -7.47 -0.42 1.66
N SER A 73 -7.98 0.52 2.48
CA SER A 73 -8.46 0.25 3.83
C SER A 73 -9.89 -0.27 3.81
N PHE A 74 -10.08 -1.54 4.17
CA PHE A 74 -11.42 -2.13 4.30
C PHE A 74 -12.18 -1.57 5.51
N ILE A 75 -11.51 -1.14 6.58
CA ILE A 75 -12.13 -0.49 7.74
C ILE A 75 -12.75 0.85 7.33
N SER A 76 -12.04 1.64 6.54
CA SER A 76 -12.53 2.90 6.00
C SER A 76 -13.73 2.68 5.08
N ALA A 77 -13.68 1.69 4.19
CA ALA A 77 -14.78 1.34 3.30
C ALA A 77 -16.02 0.85 4.09
N ALA A 78 -15.84 -0.05 5.06
CA ALA A 78 -16.93 -0.58 5.90
C ALA A 78 -17.62 0.51 6.74
N SER A 79 -16.91 1.56 7.13
CA SER A 79 -17.48 2.67 7.89
C SER A 79 -18.28 3.65 7.03
N PHE A 80 -18.29 3.48 5.71
CA PHE A 80 -19.03 4.34 4.78
C PHE A 80 -20.37 3.71 4.36
N GLN A 81 -20.35 2.58 3.68
CA GLN A 81 -21.53 1.83 3.22
C GLN A 81 -21.21 0.34 3.10
N GLU A 82 -22.28 -0.48 2.98
CA GLU A 82 -22.18 -1.94 2.77
C GLU A 82 -21.29 -2.65 3.80
N THR A 83 -21.38 -2.26 5.07
CA THR A 83 -20.50 -2.71 6.17
C THR A 83 -20.37 -4.24 6.20
N THR A 84 -21.49 -4.97 6.17
CA THR A 84 -21.48 -6.43 6.25
C THR A 84 -20.78 -7.06 5.05
N ARG A 85 -21.06 -6.58 3.84
CA ARG A 85 -20.44 -7.10 2.61
C ARG A 85 -18.93 -6.88 2.60
N VAL A 86 -18.49 -5.65 2.92
CA VAL A 86 -17.07 -5.28 2.95
C VAL A 86 -16.30 -6.09 3.99
N LEU A 87 -16.86 -6.25 5.20
CA LEU A 87 -16.23 -7.02 6.27
C LEU A 87 -16.18 -8.52 5.94
N THR A 88 -17.25 -9.07 5.37
CA THR A 88 -17.28 -10.48 4.94
C THR A 88 -16.24 -10.75 3.86
N GLU A 89 -16.18 -9.89 2.83
CA GLU A 89 -15.18 -10.00 1.78
C GLU A 89 -13.74 -9.89 2.33
N ALA A 90 -13.50 -8.93 3.23
CA ALA A 90 -12.19 -8.76 3.86
C ALA A 90 -11.79 -9.99 4.71
N ALA A 91 -12.75 -10.59 5.41
CA ALA A 91 -12.51 -11.80 6.22
C ALA A 91 -12.20 -13.01 5.35
N VAL A 92 -13.00 -13.26 4.28
CA VAL A 92 -12.80 -14.39 3.37
C VAL A 92 -11.48 -14.28 2.61
N THR A 93 -11.12 -13.07 2.15
CA THR A 93 -9.88 -12.83 1.40
C THR A 93 -8.65 -12.64 2.30
N GLY A 94 -8.81 -12.61 3.63
CA GLY A 94 -7.71 -12.39 4.56
C GLY A 94 -7.05 -11.01 4.41
N LYS A 95 -7.81 -9.98 4.03
CA LYS A 95 -7.28 -8.62 3.84
C LYS A 95 -6.67 -8.08 5.13
N ARG A 96 -5.56 -7.37 4.99
CA ARG A 96 -4.87 -6.71 6.10
C ARG A 96 -4.95 -5.20 5.94
N ASP A 97 -5.43 -4.50 6.97
CA ASP A 97 -5.43 -3.04 7.03
C ASP A 97 -4.18 -2.53 7.76
N TYR A 98 -3.44 -1.66 7.13
CA TYR A 98 -2.19 -1.11 7.68
C TYR A 98 -2.40 0.14 8.54
N LEU A 99 -3.64 0.60 8.69
CA LEU A 99 -4.01 1.77 9.49
C LEU A 99 -3.20 3.04 9.14
N ARG A 100 -3.03 3.30 7.85
CA ARG A 100 -2.25 4.45 7.35
C ARG A 100 -3.03 5.76 7.36
N GLY A 101 -4.34 5.71 7.22
CA GLY A 101 -5.20 6.89 7.16
C GLY A 101 -5.71 7.34 8.53
N LEU A 102 -6.49 8.40 8.54
CA LEU A 102 -7.07 8.97 9.76
C LEU A 102 -8.28 8.16 10.23
N LYS A 103 -9.18 7.83 9.32
CA LYS A 103 -10.49 7.25 9.60
C LYS A 103 -10.39 5.87 10.25
N GLU A 104 -9.56 4.98 9.73
CA GLU A 104 -9.32 3.65 10.28
C GLU A 104 -8.71 3.69 11.68
N ASN A 105 -7.81 4.64 11.95
CA ASN A 105 -7.25 4.81 13.28
C ASN A 105 -8.31 5.29 14.29
N VAL A 106 -9.19 6.22 13.88
CA VAL A 106 -10.30 6.69 14.71
C VAL A 106 -11.27 5.54 15.02
N VAL A 107 -11.65 4.74 14.04
CA VAL A 107 -12.56 3.60 14.21
C VAL A 107 -12.00 2.56 15.19
N VAL A 108 -10.68 2.31 15.14
CA VAL A 108 -10.00 1.34 16.04
C VAL A 108 -9.66 1.96 17.42
N GLY A 109 -9.93 3.26 17.64
CA GLY A 109 -9.62 3.96 18.88
C GLY A 109 -8.13 4.22 19.10
N ARG A 110 -7.36 4.37 18.03
CA ARG A 110 -5.93 4.72 18.09
C ARG A 110 -5.71 6.20 17.82
N LEU A 111 -4.56 6.71 18.25
CA LEU A 111 -4.11 8.05 17.85
C LEU A 111 -3.97 8.13 16.33
N ILE A 112 -4.47 9.22 15.76
CA ILE A 112 -4.36 9.47 14.32
C ILE A 112 -2.89 9.78 13.94
N PRO A 113 -2.42 9.40 12.73
CA PRO A 113 -1.07 9.70 12.27
C PRO A 113 -0.94 11.17 11.79
N ALA A 114 -1.36 12.12 12.63
CA ALA A 114 -1.30 13.56 12.41
C ALA A 114 -1.15 14.31 13.73
N GLY A 115 -0.58 15.50 13.72
CA GLY A 115 -0.33 16.30 14.92
C GLY A 115 0.55 15.55 15.93
N THR A 116 0.14 15.52 17.19
CA THR A 116 0.87 14.84 18.29
C THR A 116 0.93 13.32 18.10
N GLY A 117 -0.05 12.72 17.39
CA GLY A 117 -0.07 11.29 17.07
C GLY A 117 1.00 10.88 16.09
N LEU A 118 1.50 11.79 15.24
CA LEU A 118 2.56 11.49 14.28
C LEU A 118 3.87 11.10 14.98
N ALA A 119 4.26 11.83 16.02
CA ALA A 119 5.43 11.51 16.83
C ALA A 119 5.30 10.13 17.49
N TYR A 120 4.13 9.83 18.06
CA TYR A 120 3.84 8.53 18.66
C TYR A 120 3.98 7.37 17.66
N HIS A 121 3.42 7.52 16.45
CA HIS A 121 3.49 6.47 15.42
C HIS A 121 4.91 6.28 14.88
N SER A 122 5.67 7.36 14.69
CA SER A 122 7.06 7.29 14.23
C SER A 122 7.97 6.62 15.27
N GLU A 123 7.81 6.95 16.55
CA GLU A 123 8.57 6.31 17.63
C GLU A 123 8.25 4.81 17.74
N ARG A 124 6.96 4.45 17.64
CA ARG A 124 6.53 3.06 17.66
C ARG A 124 7.06 2.26 16.46
N LYS A 125 7.10 2.88 15.27
CA LYS A 125 7.70 2.26 14.08
C LYS A 125 9.18 2.00 14.30
N ARG A 126 9.94 2.99 14.78
CA ARG A 126 11.36 2.87 15.10
C ARG A 126 11.64 1.77 16.14
N LYS A 127 10.82 1.69 17.20
CA LYS A 127 10.94 0.62 18.21
C LYS A 127 10.69 -0.77 17.63
N ARG A 128 9.73 -0.90 16.70
CA ARG A 128 9.46 -2.18 16.03
C ARG A 128 10.58 -2.58 15.09
N GLU A 129 11.15 -1.66 14.34
CA GLU A 129 12.27 -1.89 13.44
C GLU A 129 13.52 -2.29 14.24
N ALA A 130 13.80 -1.62 15.35
CA ALA A 130 14.90 -1.96 16.27
C ALA A 130 14.72 -3.32 16.99
N ALA A 131 13.46 -3.75 17.23
CA ALA A 131 13.14 -5.00 17.88
C ALA A 131 13.04 -6.19 16.92
N GLN A 132 13.07 -5.97 15.60
CA GLN A 132 13.14 -7.07 14.63
C GLN A 132 14.56 -7.63 14.66
N PRO A 133 14.74 -8.95 14.93
CA PRO A 133 16.05 -9.55 14.79
C PRO A 133 16.54 -9.35 13.35
N VAL A 134 17.78 -8.92 13.21
CA VAL A 134 18.45 -8.82 11.91
C VAL A 134 18.20 -10.16 11.19
N ARG A 135 17.44 -10.14 10.12
CA ARG A 135 17.29 -11.32 9.27
C ARG A 135 18.61 -11.48 8.55
N VAL A 136 19.53 -12.22 9.18
CA VAL A 136 20.74 -12.64 8.51
C VAL A 136 20.32 -13.50 7.34
N SER A 137 20.71 -13.13 6.13
CA SER A 137 20.39 -13.94 4.95
C SER A 137 21.13 -15.27 5.04
N ALA A 138 20.54 -16.32 4.44
CA ALA A 138 21.19 -17.64 4.43
C ALA A 138 22.62 -17.57 3.87
N SER A 139 22.86 -16.69 2.91
CA SER A 139 24.21 -16.45 2.34
C SER A 139 25.19 -15.81 3.33
N GLU A 140 24.73 -14.93 4.23
CA GLU A 140 25.58 -14.33 5.28
C GLU A 140 25.92 -15.35 6.38
N VAL A 141 24.99 -16.26 6.69
CA VAL A 141 25.23 -17.36 7.62
C VAL A 141 26.23 -18.35 7.04
N GLU A 142 26.09 -18.72 5.77
CA GLU A 142 27.05 -19.59 5.06
C GLU A 142 28.45 -18.95 4.97
N ALA A 143 28.54 -17.67 4.66
CA ALA A 143 29.81 -16.94 4.63
C ALA A 143 30.48 -16.91 6.00
N ALA A 144 29.73 -16.57 7.06
CA ALA A 144 30.25 -16.57 8.43
C ALA A 144 30.67 -17.97 8.90
N LEU A 145 29.94 -19.03 8.52
CA LEU A 145 30.29 -20.41 8.85
C LEU A 145 31.58 -20.87 8.14
N SER A 146 31.73 -20.51 6.86
CA SER A 146 32.94 -20.81 6.07
C SER A 146 34.17 -20.09 6.63
N GLU A 147 34.03 -18.84 7.07
CA GLU A 147 35.09 -18.06 7.68
C GLU A 147 35.50 -18.64 9.05
N ALA A 148 34.54 -19.07 9.88
CA ALA A 148 34.79 -19.72 11.16
C ALA A 148 35.49 -21.07 11.00
N LEU A 149 35.11 -21.85 9.98
CA LEU A 149 35.77 -23.15 9.69
C LEU A 149 37.20 -22.97 9.19
N ASN A 150 37.46 -21.94 8.37
CA ASN A 150 38.80 -21.63 7.90
C ASN A 150 39.73 -21.06 8.99
N SER A 151 39.19 -20.39 10.00
CA SER A 151 39.94 -19.86 11.13
C SER A 151 40.27 -20.91 12.21
N SER A 152 39.54 -22.00 12.26
CA SER A 152 39.77 -23.09 13.23
C SER A 152 40.70 -24.21 12.72
N GLY A 153 41.18 -24.07 11.47
CA GLY A 153 42.07 -25.09 10.82
C GLY A 153 43.55 -24.74 10.79
N ASN A 154 43.98 -23.69 11.53
CA ASN A 154 45.39 -23.28 11.56
C ASN A 154 45.99 -23.38 12.96
#